data_392f6f8b7d478b423c9f9fb7f1129e44
#
_entry.id   392f6f8b7d478b423c9f9fb7f1129e44
#
_cell.length_a   1.000
_cell.length_b   1.000
_cell.length_c   1.000
_cell.angle_alpha   90.00
_cell.angle_beta   90.00
_cell.angle_gamma   90.00
#
_symmetry.space_group_name_H-M   'P 1'
#
loop_
_entity.id
_entity.type
_entity.pdbx_description
1 polymer ?
#
loop_
_entity_poly.entity_id
_entity_poly.type
_entity_poly.pdbx_seq_one_letter_code
_entity_poly.pdbx_strand_id
1 'polypeptide(L)'
;LTWEDAIAMSERVPVEEVYSRAMFINRHDVCNMQYTSGTTGFPKGVMLTHYNVVNNGKNIGDCMDLSTADRMLIHVPMFHCFGMVLSMTASMTHGATMTPMPYFSPKLSLDAVNREKITAINGVPTMFIAMLEHGDFSKTDFSCMRTGIMAGSPCPVKVMQDVVDKMNVTELTIV
;
A
#
# COMPACT_ATOMS: atom_id res chain seq x y z
N LEU A 1 2.62 -3.95 -27.97
CA LEU A 1 1.53 -3.05 -27.56
C LEU A 1 2.07 -2.12 -26.51
N THR A 2 2.02 -0.81 -26.74
CA THR A 2 2.30 0.21 -25.74
C THR A 2 1.08 0.42 -24.84
N TRP A 3 1.21 1.22 -23.79
CA TRP A 3 0.09 1.60 -22.94
C TRP A 3 -0.92 2.47 -23.72
N GLU A 4 -0.42 3.36 -24.58
CA GLU A 4 -1.21 4.22 -25.43
C GLU A 4 -2.03 3.39 -26.44
N ASP A 5 -1.43 2.35 -27.05
CA ASP A 5 -2.14 1.43 -27.93
C ASP A 5 -3.29 0.72 -27.19
N ALA A 6 -3.04 0.28 -25.95
CA ALA A 6 -4.06 -0.39 -25.15
C ALA A 6 -5.23 0.55 -24.80
N ILE A 7 -4.93 1.82 -24.47
CA ILE A 7 -5.97 2.84 -24.23
C ILE A 7 -6.78 3.09 -25.52
N ALA A 8 -6.12 3.26 -26.66
CA ALA A 8 -6.80 3.48 -27.95
C ALA A 8 -7.73 2.31 -28.34
N MET A 9 -7.38 1.08 -27.94
CA MET A 9 -8.25 -0.09 -28.17
C MET A 9 -9.55 -0.02 -27.34
N SER A 10 -9.59 0.71 -26.26
CA SER A 10 -10.79 0.84 -25.42
C SER A 10 -11.95 1.53 -26.14
N GLU A 11 -11.66 2.39 -27.12
CA GLU A 11 -12.69 3.04 -27.96
C GLU A 11 -13.53 2.05 -28.78
N ARG A 12 -13.01 0.82 -28.96
CA ARG A 12 -13.69 -0.26 -29.70
C ARG A 12 -14.55 -1.17 -28.82
N VAL A 13 -14.52 -0.95 -27.51
CA VAL A 13 -15.25 -1.77 -26.54
C VAL A 13 -16.37 -0.94 -25.92
N PRO A 14 -17.65 -1.25 -26.22
CA PRO A 14 -18.76 -0.56 -25.58
C PRO A 14 -18.73 -0.73 -24.05
N VAL A 15 -19.10 0.32 -23.34
CA VAL A 15 -19.14 0.30 -21.86
C VAL A 15 -20.08 -0.79 -21.32
N GLU A 16 -21.14 -1.08 -22.07
CA GLU A 16 -22.10 -2.16 -21.76
C GLU A 16 -21.46 -3.55 -21.75
N GLU A 17 -20.44 -3.77 -22.61
CA GLU A 17 -19.67 -5.02 -22.62
C GLU A 17 -18.89 -5.19 -21.31
N VAL A 18 -18.34 -4.10 -20.77
CA VAL A 18 -17.63 -4.12 -19.49
C VAL A 18 -18.57 -4.50 -18.35
N TYR A 19 -19.75 -3.89 -18.29
CA TYR A 19 -20.77 -4.23 -17.29
C TYR A 19 -21.30 -5.65 -17.47
N SER A 20 -21.53 -6.07 -18.70
CA SER A 20 -21.97 -7.44 -19.00
C SER A 20 -20.97 -8.47 -18.45
N ARG A 21 -19.66 -8.28 -18.72
CA ARG A 21 -18.62 -9.18 -18.20
C ARG A 21 -18.53 -9.13 -16.68
N ALA A 22 -18.65 -7.95 -16.07
CA ALA A 22 -18.59 -7.79 -14.63
C ALA A 22 -19.69 -8.60 -13.90
N MET A 23 -20.86 -8.78 -14.51
CA MET A 23 -21.96 -9.57 -13.94
C MET A 23 -21.64 -11.07 -13.80
N PHE A 24 -20.66 -11.58 -14.55
CA PHE A 24 -20.25 -13.00 -14.51
C PHE A 24 -19.04 -13.24 -13.60
N ILE A 25 -18.42 -12.19 -13.06
CA ILE A 25 -17.27 -12.33 -12.15
C ILE A 25 -17.76 -12.88 -10.80
N ASN A 26 -17.13 -13.99 -10.39
CA ASN A 26 -17.37 -14.58 -9.09
C ASN A 26 -16.25 -14.20 -8.12
N ARG A 27 -16.59 -14.04 -6.85
CA ARG A 27 -15.59 -13.72 -5.79
C ARG A 27 -14.43 -14.72 -5.71
N HIS A 28 -14.60 -15.94 -6.19
CA HIS A 28 -13.57 -16.99 -6.22
C HIS A 28 -12.80 -17.04 -7.54
N ASP A 29 -13.13 -16.18 -8.50
CA ASP A 29 -12.32 -16.05 -9.71
C ASP A 29 -10.96 -15.44 -9.38
N VAL A 30 -9.93 -15.89 -10.10
CA VAL A 30 -8.57 -15.36 -9.98
C VAL A 30 -8.53 -13.95 -10.58
N CYS A 31 -8.19 -12.96 -9.77
CA CYS A 31 -8.08 -11.56 -10.21
C CYS A 31 -6.63 -11.08 -10.33
N ASN A 32 -5.69 -11.77 -9.69
CA ASN A 32 -4.29 -11.37 -9.68
C ASN A 32 -3.37 -12.59 -9.56
N MET A 33 -2.17 -12.50 -10.15
CA MET A 33 -1.11 -13.50 -9.99
C MET A 33 0.16 -12.81 -9.50
N GLN A 34 0.60 -13.16 -8.29
CA GLN A 34 1.83 -12.65 -7.68
C GLN A 34 2.94 -13.68 -7.83
N TYR A 35 4.06 -13.26 -8.40
CA TYR A 35 5.25 -14.12 -8.48
C TYR A 35 6.12 -13.94 -7.25
N THR A 36 6.48 -15.07 -6.63
CA THR A 36 7.44 -15.11 -5.51
C THR A 36 8.73 -15.77 -5.96
N SER A 37 9.86 -15.39 -5.33
CA SER A 37 11.18 -15.94 -5.65
C SER A 37 11.30 -17.47 -5.42
N GLY A 38 10.38 -18.06 -4.65
CA GLY A 38 10.36 -19.50 -4.33
C GLY A 38 11.64 -20.01 -3.66
N THR A 39 11.50 -20.85 -2.67
CA THR A 39 12.65 -21.50 -1.98
C THR A 39 13.36 -22.54 -2.84
N THR A 40 12.78 -22.93 -3.98
CA THR A 40 13.26 -24.02 -4.86
C THR A 40 13.90 -23.52 -6.16
N GLY A 41 14.21 -22.22 -6.28
CA GLY A 41 14.93 -21.64 -7.42
C GLY A 41 14.07 -21.18 -8.60
N PHE A 42 12.83 -21.65 -8.73
CA PHE A 42 11.90 -21.15 -9.77
C PHE A 42 10.83 -20.25 -9.16
N PRO A 43 10.51 -19.11 -9.81
CA PRO A 43 9.41 -18.25 -9.39
C PRO A 43 8.09 -19.01 -9.37
N LYS A 44 7.31 -18.82 -8.30
CA LYS A 44 5.98 -19.43 -8.17
C LYS A 44 4.91 -18.35 -8.41
N GLY A 45 3.99 -18.60 -9.37
CA GLY A 45 2.83 -17.75 -9.60
C GLY A 45 1.72 -18.09 -8.60
N VAL A 46 1.54 -17.23 -7.61
CA VAL A 46 0.46 -17.39 -6.60
C VAL A 46 -0.81 -16.76 -7.17
N MET A 47 -1.82 -17.58 -7.40
CA MET A 47 -3.13 -17.12 -7.88
C MET A 47 -3.95 -16.56 -6.71
N LEU A 48 -4.33 -15.29 -6.79
CA LEU A 48 -5.16 -14.62 -5.79
C LEU A 48 -6.56 -14.37 -6.36
N THR A 49 -7.57 -14.79 -5.62
CA THR A 49 -8.97 -14.53 -5.97
C THR A 49 -9.40 -13.15 -5.47
N HIS A 50 -10.48 -12.61 -6.01
CA HIS A 50 -11.12 -11.40 -5.46
C HIS A 50 -11.38 -11.55 -3.96
N TYR A 51 -11.83 -12.73 -3.52
CA TYR A 51 -12.06 -13.03 -2.10
C TYR A 51 -10.80 -12.88 -1.25
N ASN A 52 -9.65 -13.41 -1.71
CA ASN A 52 -8.37 -13.28 -0.98
C ASN A 52 -7.94 -11.82 -0.85
N VAL A 53 -7.95 -11.10 -1.98
CA VAL A 53 -7.46 -9.71 -2.02
C VAL A 53 -8.32 -8.79 -1.16
N VAL A 54 -9.64 -8.83 -1.34
CA VAL A 54 -10.56 -7.92 -0.63
C VAL A 54 -10.61 -8.22 0.87
N ASN A 55 -10.71 -9.50 1.26
CA ASN A 55 -10.78 -9.84 2.69
C ASN A 55 -9.46 -9.59 3.42
N ASN A 56 -8.31 -9.83 2.77
CA ASN A 56 -7.03 -9.50 3.37
C ASN A 56 -6.91 -7.97 3.54
N GLY A 57 -7.20 -7.19 2.50
CA GLY A 57 -7.20 -5.73 2.60
C GLY A 57 -8.14 -5.22 3.69
N LYS A 58 -9.36 -5.80 3.79
CA LYS A 58 -10.28 -5.44 4.87
C LYS A 58 -9.70 -5.75 6.25
N ASN A 59 -9.20 -6.96 6.47
CA ASN A 59 -8.64 -7.34 7.76
C ASN A 59 -7.45 -6.45 8.17
N ILE A 60 -6.60 -6.11 7.22
CA ILE A 60 -5.48 -5.19 7.46
C ILE A 60 -5.99 -3.78 7.83
N GLY A 61 -6.97 -3.28 7.10
CA GLY A 61 -7.58 -1.98 7.42
C GLY A 61 -8.25 -1.97 8.80
N ASP A 62 -8.93 -3.07 9.18
CA ASP A 62 -9.50 -3.25 10.53
C ASP A 62 -8.37 -3.23 11.59
N CYS A 63 -7.24 -3.92 11.36
CA CYS A 63 -6.10 -3.93 12.28
C CYS A 63 -5.43 -2.55 12.44
N MET A 64 -5.46 -1.73 11.40
CA MET A 64 -4.93 -0.37 11.41
C MET A 64 -5.96 0.67 11.86
N ASP A 65 -7.19 0.24 12.16
CA ASP A 65 -8.35 1.09 12.47
C ASP A 65 -8.55 2.20 11.40
N LEU A 66 -8.44 1.82 10.11
CA LEU A 66 -8.60 2.77 9.02
C LEU A 66 -10.05 3.23 8.88
N SER A 67 -10.22 4.48 8.49
CA SER A 67 -11.51 5.11 8.27
C SER A 67 -11.46 6.12 7.11
N THR A 68 -12.60 6.73 6.80
CA THR A 68 -12.69 7.80 5.80
C THR A 68 -11.92 9.08 6.18
N ALA A 69 -11.52 9.23 7.44
CA ALA A 69 -10.69 10.33 7.90
C ALA A 69 -9.20 10.11 7.59
N ASP A 70 -8.81 8.89 7.26
CA ASP A 70 -7.40 8.54 7.05
C ASP A 70 -6.89 8.90 5.66
N ARG A 71 -5.59 9.14 5.63
CA ARG A 71 -4.81 9.49 4.44
C ARG A 71 -3.57 8.62 4.39
N MET A 72 -3.61 7.58 3.56
CA MET A 72 -2.57 6.57 3.41
C MET A 72 -1.51 7.03 2.43
N LEU A 73 -0.25 7.09 2.87
CA LEU A 73 0.91 7.23 1.98
C LEU A 73 1.28 5.85 1.42
N ILE A 74 1.22 5.71 0.09
CA ILE A 74 1.61 4.46 -0.61
C ILE A 74 2.93 4.70 -1.34
N HIS A 75 4.04 4.48 -0.66
CA HIS A 75 5.39 4.56 -1.22
C HIS A 75 6.08 3.18 -1.36
N VAL A 76 5.40 2.13 -0.92
CA VAL A 76 5.77 0.74 -1.19
C VAL A 76 5.30 0.34 -2.58
N PRO A 77 6.03 -0.58 -3.27
CA PRO A 77 5.70 -0.95 -4.65
C PRO A 77 4.29 -1.55 -4.80
N MET A 78 3.47 -0.97 -5.68
CA MET A 78 2.10 -1.45 -5.94
C MET A 78 2.05 -2.74 -6.77
N PHE A 79 3.16 -3.15 -7.40
CA PHE A 79 3.28 -4.46 -8.03
C PHE A 79 3.56 -5.60 -7.03
N HIS A 80 3.72 -5.28 -5.74
CA HIS A 80 3.87 -6.22 -4.64
C HIS A 80 2.62 -6.16 -3.74
N CYS A 81 2.26 -7.29 -3.10
CA CYS A 81 1.08 -7.35 -2.22
C CYS A 81 1.12 -6.31 -1.07
N PHE A 82 2.30 -5.89 -0.62
CA PHE A 82 2.42 -4.84 0.40
C PHE A 82 1.80 -3.51 -0.07
N GLY A 83 2.06 -3.10 -1.30
CA GLY A 83 1.42 -1.90 -1.87
C GLY A 83 -0.02 -2.15 -2.31
N MET A 84 -0.26 -3.24 -3.05
CA MET A 84 -1.56 -3.52 -3.64
C MET A 84 -2.61 -3.93 -2.59
N VAL A 85 -2.30 -4.86 -1.69
CA VAL A 85 -3.27 -5.39 -0.73
C VAL A 85 -3.24 -4.61 0.57
N LEU A 86 -2.07 -4.53 1.22
CA LEU A 86 -1.95 -3.96 2.56
C LEU A 86 -2.09 -2.43 2.59
N SER A 87 -1.84 -1.75 1.47
CA SER A 87 -2.00 -0.29 1.40
C SER A 87 -3.21 0.11 0.56
N MET A 88 -3.25 -0.22 -0.73
CA MET A 88 -4.32 0.20 -1.64
C MET A 88 -5.66 -0.44 -1.27
N THR A 89 -5.74 -1.78 -1.22
CA THR A 89 -7.03 -2.46 -0.97
C THR A 89 -7.53 -2.19 0.46
N ALA A 90 -6.64 -2.13 1.46
CA ALA A 90 -7.01 -1.74 2.82
C ALA A 90 -7.62 -0.33 2.86
N SER A 91 -7.03 0.63 2.16
CA SER A 91 -7.58 1.99 2.04
C SER A 91 -8.94 1.99 1.33
N MET A 92 -9.07 1.26 0.23
CA MET A 92 -10.34 1.19 -0.54
C MET A 92 -11.48 0.61 0.29
N THR A 93 -11.22 -0.44 1.06
CA THR A 93 -12.26 -1.10 1.89
C THR A 93 -12.74 -0.24 3.06
N HIS A 94 -11.97 0.77 3.46
CA HIS A 94 -12.29 1.68 4.57
C HIS A 94 -12.58 3.13 4.12
N GLY A 95 -12.53 3.39 2.81
CA GLY A 95 -12.76 4.71 2.26
C GLY A 95 -11.67 5.74 2.57
N ALA A 96 -10.47 5.28 2.95
CA ALA A 96 -9.35 6.16 3.22
C ALA A 96 -8.80 6.81 1.94
N THR A 97 -8.34 8.04 2.05
CA THR A 97 -7.67 8.74 0.94
C THR A 97 -6.32 8.11 0.66
N MET A 98 -5.99 7.90 -0.60
CA MET A 98 -4.70 7.34 -1.00
C MET A 98 -3.80 8.39 -1.65
N THR A 99 -2.52 8.41 -1.24
CA THR A 99 -1.46 9.22 -1.84
C THR A 99 -0.40 8.28 -2.41
N PRO A 100 -0.58 7.76 -3.64
CA PRO A 100 0.39 6.86 -4.26
C PRO A 100 1.59 7.65 -4.78
N MET A 101 2.78 7.06 -4.61
CA MET A 101 4.04 7.60 -5.10
C MET A 101 4.62 6.69 -6.19
N PRO A 102 5.28 7.24 -7.22
CA PRO A 102 5.85 6.45 -8.31
C PRO A 102 7.00 5.55 -7.85
N TYR A 103 7.71 5.96 -6.82
CA TYR A 103 8.80 5.21 -6.17
C TYR A 103 9.07 5.77 -4.77
N PHE A 104 9.72 4.97 -3.94
CA PHE A 104 10.15 5.43 -2.62
C PHE A 104 11.30 6.45 -2.73
N SER A 105 11.13 7.57 -2.05
CA SER A 105 12.17 8.57 -1.79
C SER A 105 11.92 9.16 -0.41
N PRO A 106 12.92 9.14 0.51
CA PRO A 106 12.76 9.72 1.84
C PRO A 106 12.27 11.17 1.79
N LYS A 107 12.89 11.99 0.92
CA LYS A 107 12.50 13.39 0.75
C LYS A 107 11.05 13.54 0.30
N LEU A 108 10.66 12.84 -0.77
CA LEU A 108 9.30 12.96 -1.31
C LEU A 108 8.26 12.42 -0.31
N SER A 109 8.60 11.39 0.47
CA SER A 109 7.72 10.86 1.51
C SER A 109 7.52 11.87 2.63
N LEU A 110 8.58 12.53 3.11
CA LEU A 110 8.50 13.58 4.12
C LEU A 110 7.73 14.81 3.61
N ASP A 111 7.97 15.21 2.37
CA ASP A 111 7.22 16.30 1.72
C ASP A 111 5.72 15.96 1.62
N ALA A 112 5.38 14.69 1.30
CA ALA A 112 4.00 14.22 1.23
C ALA A 112 3.33 14.22 2.61
N VAL A 113 4.02 13.83 3.68
CA VAL A 113 3.52 13.90 5.05
C VAL A 113 3.05 15.32 5.38
N ASN A 114 3.89 16.32 5.08
CA ASN A 114 3.54 17.73 5.33
C ASN A 114 2.37 18.21 4.47
N ARG A 115 2.46 17.97 3.15
CA ARG A 115 1.52 18.52 2.17
C ARG A 115 0.14 17.86 2.23
N GLU A 116 0.12 16.54 2.33
CA GLU A 116 -1.11 15.75 2.27
C GLU A 116 -1.69 15.43 3.65
N LYS A 117 -1.04 15.84 4.74
CA LYS A 117 -1.47 15.53 6.12
C LYS A 117 -1.71 14.03 6.31
N ILE A 118 -0.70 13.26 5.97
CA ILE A 118 -0.74 11.79 6.03
C ILE A 118 -0.99 11.31 7.46
N THR A 119 -1.89 10.34 7.61
CA THR A 119 -2.24 9.73 8.91
C THR A 119 -1.75 8.28 9.02
N ALA A 120 -1.53 7.62 7.88
CA ALA A 120 -1.16 6.21 7.82
C ALA A 120 0.01 5.97 6.84
N ILE A 121 0.99 5.15 7.25
CA ILE A 121 2.19 4.87 6.46
C ILE A 121 2.62 3.40 6.60
N ASN A 122 2.83 2.73 5.48
CA ASN A 122 3.34 1.35 5.45
C ASN A 122 4.73 1.32 4.83
N GLY A 123 5.66 0.58 5.43
CA GLY A 123 7.02 0.51 4.89
C GLY A 123 7.83 -0.66 5.44
N VAL A 124 8.97 -0.92 4.79
CA VAL A 124 9.98 -1.83 5.33
C VAL A 124 10.92 -1.06 6.27
N PRO A 125 11.60 -1.73 7.22
CA PRO A 125 12.46 -1.04 8.19
C PRO A 125 13.47 -0.07 7.58
N THR A 126 14.08 -0.43 6.43
CA THR A 126 15.05 0.43 5.74
C THR A 126 14.45 1.73 5.20
N MET A 127 13.16 1.73 4.84
CA MET A 127 12.46 2.96 4.43
C MET A 127 12.30 3.90 5.61
N PHE A 128 11.88 3.39 6.77
CA PHE A 128 11.76 4.18 7.99
C PHE A 128 13.10 4.73 8.44
N ILE A 129 14.17 3.92 8.43
CA ILE A 129 15.54 4.38 8.74
C ILE A 129 15.94 5.52 7.83
N ALA A 130 15.74 5.37 6.51
CA ALA A 130 16.10 6.39 5.54
C ALA A 130 15.32 7.72 5.74
N MET A 131 14.07 7.65 6.19
CA MET A 131 13.28 8.84 6.54
C MET A 131 13.77 9.46 7.84
N LEU A 132 14.03 8.67 8.89
CA LEU A 132 14.53 9.13 10.20
C LEU A 132 15.89 9.83 10.10
N GLU A 133 16.75 9.36 9.20
CA GLU A 133 18.10 9.90 8.99
C GLU A 133 18.16 11.07 7.98
N HIS A 134 17.03 11.38 7.32
CA HIS A 134 17.00 12.43 6.30
C HIS A 134 17.09 13.83 6.90
N GLY A 135 17.84 14.73 6.25
CA GLY A 135 18.07 16.11 6.74
C GLY A 135 16.79 16.96 6.89
N ASP A 136 15.70 16.61 6.19
CA ASP A 136 14.40 17.29 6.31
C ASP A 136 13.48 16.66 7.36
N PHE A 137 13.91 15.59 8.03
CA PHE A 137 13.11 14.92 9.06
C PHE A 137 12.63 15.88 10.15
N SER A 138 13.56 16.70 10.67
CA SER A 138 13.26 17.68 11.74
C SER A 138 12.32 18.82 11.32
N LYS A 139 12.07 18.96 10.01
CA LYS A 139 11.15 19.97 9.44
C LYS A 139 9.77 19.39 9.11
N THR A 140 9.60 18.08 9.31
CA THR A 140 8.37 17.37 8.97
C THR A 140 7.43 17.34 10.17
N ASP A 141 6.18 17.72 9.92
CA ASP A 141 5.11 17.71 10.92
C ASP A 141 4.38 16.35 10.89
N PHE A 142 4.66 15.50 11.86
CA PHE A 142 4.04 14.20 12.02
C PHE A 142 2.78 14.22 12.91
N SER A 143 2.27 15.38 13.28
CA SER A 143 1.14 15.50 14.22
C SER A 143 -0.15 14.79 13.76
N CYS A 144 -0.35 14.65 12.44
CA CYS A 144 -1.49 13.93 11.88
C CYS A 144 -1.27 12.41 11.78
N MET A 145 -0.01 11.95 11.83
CA MET A 145 0.32 10.53 11.73
C MET A 145 -0.18 9.78 12.96
N ARG A 146 -0.69 8.55 12.78
CA ARG A 146 -1.15 7.73 13.90
C ARG A 146 -0.87 6.23 13.74
N THR A 147 -1.01 5.69 12.53
CA THR A 147 -0.96 4.25 12.30
C THR A 147 -0.05 3.87 11.13
N GLY A 148 0.36 2.62 11.08
CA GLY A 148 1.20 2.12 9.99
C GLY A 148 1.59 0.67 10.17
N ILE A 149 2.20 0.10 9.12
CA ILE A 149 2.75 -1.25 9.13
C ILE A 149 4.25 -1.20 8.88
N MET A 150 5.01 -1.87 9.73
CA MET A 150 6.41 -2.20 9.47
C MET A 150 6.53 -3.70 9.21
N ALA A 151 6.97 -4.08 7.98
CA ALA A 151 6.99 -5.47 7.54
C ALA A 151 8.05 -5.73 6.47
N GLY A 152 8.09 -6.95 5.93
CA GLY A 152 8.95 -7.35 4.81
C GLY A 152 10.38 -7.77 5.17
N SER A 153 10.78 -7.58 6.42
CA SER A 153 12.02 -8.09 7.01
C SER A 153 11.93 -8.06 8.54
N PRO A 154 12.86 -8.67 9.28
CA PRO A 154 12.88 -8.51 10.73
C PRO A 154 12.87 -7.04 11.14
N CYS A 155 11.93 -6.67 12.00
CA CYS A 155 11.73 -5.27 12.44
C CYS A 155 12.60 -4.99 13.69
N PRO A 156 13.68 -4.19 13.58
CA PRO A 156 14.53 -3.88 14.74
C PRO A 156 13.74 -3.08 15.79
N VAL A 157 13.77 -3.52 17.04
CA VAL A 157 13.03 -2.88 18.16
C VAL A 157 13.34 -1.38 18.25
N LYS A 158 14.61 -1.00 18.09
CA LYS A 158 15.02 0.41 18.13
C LYS A 158 14.37 1.25 17.02
N VAL A 159 14.26 0.69 15.80
CA VAL A 159 13.62 1.40 14.67
C VAL A 159 12.13 1.56 14.93
N MET A 160 11.47 0.52 15.44
CA MET A 160 10.04 0.58 15.79
C MET A 160 9.80 1.66 16.86
N GLN A 161 10.63 1.70 17.90
CA GLN A 161 10.52 2.71 18.95
C GLN A 161 10.71 4.12 18.39
N ASP A 162 11.72 4.33 17.53
CA ASP A 162 11.96 5.62 16.91
C ASP A 162 10.79 6.06 16.00
N VAL A 163 10.14 5.13 15.31
CA VAL A 163 8.95 5.42 14.48
C VAL A 163 7.76 5.82 15.36
N VAL A 164 7.53 5.11 16.45
CA VAL A 164 6.47 5.46 17.41
C VAL A 164 6.74 6.84 18.02
N ASP A 165 7.95 7.07 18.57
CA ASP A 165 8.27 8.26 19.35
C ASP A 165 8.45 9.52 18.49
N LYS A 166 9.05 9.37 17.27
CA LYS A 166 9.48 10.52 16.45
C LYS A 166 8.58 10.79 15.25
N MET A 167 7.87 9.75 14.76
CA MET A 167 6.95 9.88 13.62
C MET A 167 5.47 9.82 14.05
N ASN A 168 5.21 9.74 15.36
CA ASN A 168 3.86 9.67 15.93
C ASN A 168 3.01 8.49 15.42
N VAL A 169 3.65 7.40 14.96
CA VAL A 169 2.95 6.17 14.56
C VAL A 169 2.66 5.33 15.80
N THR A 170 1.76 5.82 16.63
CA THR A 170 1.47 5.23 17.96
C THR A 170 0.80 3.86 17.87
N GLU A 171 0.14 3.57 16.74
CA GLU A 171 -0.54 2.31 16.44
C GLU A 171 0.24 1.53 15.36
N LEU A 172 1.53 1.28 15.62
CA LEU A 172 2.39 0.55 14.68
C LEU A 172 2.08 -0.94 14.71
N THR A 173 1.69 -1.49 13.56
CA THR A 173 1.45 -2.92 13.36
C THR A 173 2.67 -3.60 12.74
N ILE A 174 2.98 -4.81 13.19
CA ILE A 174 4.03 -5.68 12.62
C ILE A 174 3.36 -6.88 11.96
N VAL A 175 3.81 -7.21 10.73
CA VAL A 175 3.28 -8.33 9.93
C VAL A 175 4.42 -9.18 9.40
#